data_5d10e57b28db2b5c3f263ffb8a8b775c
#
_entry.id   5d10e57b28db2b5c3f263ffb8a8b775c
#
_cell.length_a   1.000
_cell.length_b   1.000
_cell.length_c   1.000
_cell.angle_alpha   90.00
_cell.angle_beta   90.00
_cell.angle_gamma   90.00
#
_symmetry.space_group_name_H-M   'P 1'
#
loop_
_entity.id
_entity.type
_entity.pdbx_description
1 polymer ?
#
loop_
_entity_poly.entity_id
_entity_poly.type
_entity_poly.pdbx_seq_one_letter_code
_entity_poly.pdbx_strand_id
1 'polypeptide(L)'
;MKLKKIFFIIFVGIYTNIQAQGLKVTHMEGTYDLDGDGLKEFASIETSNLRSRDISVVRYYEIEQNGYQKMLWELQSPNGQIGNFVDVELGDLDGDGVPELITIANLSSNDQIELLQPVLFYYKWDGQSFSENPGSMINLSGGRDFIRANNFVLFDKDGDMNQEVAISLGSPLREIIILDININEEWMLSQTLKPNGMSSGIGALYVGSR
;
A
#
# COMPACT_ATOMS: atom_id res chain seq x y z
N MET A 1 -10.21 28.86 2.13
CA MET A 1 -8.80 29.23 1.84
C MET A 1 -7.84 28.98 3.02
N LYS A 2 -8.30 28.80 4.26
CA LYS A 2 -7.44 28.51 5.44
C LYS A 2 -7.04 27.03 5.55
N LEU A 3 -7.89 26.07 5.13
CA LEU A 3 -7.59 24.63 5.18
C LEU A 3 -6.37 24.22 4.33
N LYS A 4 -6.24 24.77 3.09
CA LYS A 4 -5.09 24.43 2.22
C LYS A 4 -3.72 24.85 2.79
N LYS A 5 -3.66 25.90 3.62
CA LYS A 5 -2.39 26.32 4.24
C LYS A 5 -1.99 25.43 5.43
N ILE A 6 -2.97 24.93 6.19
CA ILE A 6 -2.71 24.02 7.32
C ILE A 6 -2.20 22.66 6.79
N PHE A 7 -2.79 22.16 5.72
CA PHE A 7 -2.37 20.91 5.07
C PHE A 7 -0.91 20.96 4.57
N PHE A 8 -0.48 22.10 4.00
CA PHE A 8 0.89 22.26 3.51
C PHE A 8 1.93 22.30 4.65
N ILE A 9 1.58 22.92 5.78
CA ILE A 9 2.48 23.04 6.95
C ILE A 9 2.65 21.67 7.64
N ILE A 10 1.59 20.88 7.78
CA ILE A 10 1.64 19.52 8.32
C ILE A 10 2.53 18.63 7.43
N PHE A 11 2.37 18.70 6.11
CA PHE A 11 3.15 17.92 5.17
C PHE A 11 4.67 18.21 5.26
N VAL A 12 5.06 19.47 5.43
CA VAL A 12 6.46 19.85 5.61
C VAL A 12 7.01 19.40 6.97
N GLY A 13 6.19 19.47 8.02
CA GLY A 13 6.58 19.02 9.37
C GLY A 13 6.82 17.51 9.44
N ILE A 14 5.97 16.71 8.80
CA ILE A 14 6.12 15.26 8.67
C ILE A 14 7.43 14.90 7.97
N TYR A 15 7.69 15.55 6.85
CA TYR A 15 8.87 15.25 6.04
C TYR A 15 10.19 15.50 6.80
N THR A 16 10.26 16.55 7.61
CA THR A 16 11.47 16.88 8.37
C THR A 16 11.75 15.93 9.53
N ASN A 17 10.72 15.43 10.20
CA ASN A 17 10.92 14.52 11.33
C ASN A 17 11.32 13.09 10.89
N ILE A 18 10.78 12.60 9.78
CA ILE A 18 11.13 11.29 9.23
C ILE A 18 12.56 11.29 8.68
N GLN A 19 13.01 12.40 8.09
CA GLN A 19 14.41 12.55 7.63
C GLN A 19 15.43 12.41 8.77
N ALA A 20 15.07 12.82 9.99
CA ALA A 20 15.96 12.72 11.16
C ALA A 20 16.24 11.26 11.59
N GLN A 21 15.42 10.29 11.16
CA GLN A 21 15.62 8.86 11.42
C GLN A 21 16.38 8.13 10.31
N GLY A 22 16.85 8.83 9.29
CA GLY A 22 17.59 8.24 8.17
C GLY A 22 16.70 7.49 7.16
N LEU A 23 15.38 7.52 7.33
CA LEU A 23 14.40 6.97 6.39
C LEU A 23 13.87 8.09 5.48
N LYS A 24 13.52 7.71 4.26
CA LYS A 24 12.90 8.58 3.28
C LYS A 24 11.49 8.10 3.01
N VAL A 25 10.50 8.99 3.17
CA VAL A 25 9.12 8.73 2.75
C VAL A 25 9.07 8.66 1.23
N THR A 26 8.53 7.58 0.71
CA THR A 26 8.36 7.36 -0.73
C THR A 26 6.90 7.39 -1.16
N HIS A 27 5.99 7.11 -0.24
CA HIS A 27 4.55 7.16 -0.46
C HIS A 27 3.83 7.57 0.82
N MET A 28 2.67 8.22 0.69
CA MET A 28 1.77 8.54 1.81
C MET A 28 0.33 8.45 1.35
N GLU A 29 -0.51 7.86 2.21
CA GLU A 29 -1.95 7.74 2.02
C GLU A 29 -2.71 8.23 3.27
N GLY A 30 -3.78 8.93 3.07
CA GLY A 30 -4.65 9.46 4.13
C GLY A 30 -5.01 10.91 3.85
N THR A 31 -5.93 11.52 4.60
CA THR A 31 -6.05 11.50 6.08
C THR A 31 -7.35 10.82 6.52
N TYR A 32 -7.25 9.99 7.49
CA TYR A 32 -8.36 9.25 8.10
C TYR A 32 -8.62 9.69 9.54
N ASP A 33 -9.58 9.09 10.20
CA ASP A 33 -9.93 9.20 11.62
C ASP A 33 -10.64 7.88 11.94
N LEU A 34 -9.83 6.79 11.99
CA LEU A 34 -10.37 5.43 12.05
C LEU A 34 -10.91 5.07 13.43
N ASP A 35 -10.36 5.63 14.50
CA ASP A 35 -10.83 5.39 15.85
C ASP A 35 -11.88 6.41 16.32
N GLY A 36 -12.13 7.47 15.50
CA GLY A 36 -13.16 8.46 15.76
C GLY A 36 -12.82 9.47 16.87
N ASP A 37 -11.55 9.62 17.24
CA ASP A 37 -11.10 10.52 18.31
C ASP A 37 -10.94 11.99 17.85
N GLY A 38 -11.08 12.25 16.55
CA GLY A 38 -10.97 13.55 15.90
C GLY A 38 -9.53 13.96 15.54
N LEU A 39 -8.54 13.13 15.82
CA LEU A 39 -7.19 13.29 15.29
C LEU A 39 -7.13 12.71 13.89
N LYS A 40 -6.06 12.96 13.17
CA LYS A 40 -5.92 12.48 11.79
C LYS A 40 -4.79 11.49 11.68
N GLU A 41 -5.09 10.38 11.05
CA GLU A 41 -4.14 9.35 10.76
C GLU A 41 -3.75 9.32 9.28
N PHE A 42 -2.60 8.70 9.02
CA PHE A 42 -2.11 8.44 7.67
C PHE A 42 -1.18 7.23 7.65
N ALA A 43 -1.15 6.54 6.51
CA ALA A 43 -0.15 5.51 6.22
C ALA A 43 1.02 6.10 5.45
N SER A 44 2.21 5.53 5.60
CA SER A 44 3.38 5.89 4.81
C SER A 44 4.24 4.68 4.48
N ILE A 45 4.92 4.73 3.35
CA ILE A 45 6.04 3.85 3.04
C ILE A 45 7.33 4.63 3.25
N GLU A 46 8.20 4.07 4.06
CA GLU A 46 9.49 4.65 4.38
C GLU A 46 10.62 3.71 3.98
N THR A 47 11.64 4.23 3.31
CA THR A 47 12.74 3.44 2.77
C THR A 47 14.08 3.99 3.22
N SER A 48 14.99 3.12 3.65
CA SER A 48 16.37 3.50 3.93
C SER A 48 17.20 3.52 2.64
N ASN A 49 18.03 4.55 2.47
CA ASN A 49 18.99 4.66 1.36
C ASN A 49 20.28 3.85 1.59
N LEU A 50 20.27 2.81 2.39
CA LEU A 50 21.44 1.98 2.62
C LEU A 50 21.75 1.16 1.36
N ARG A 51 22.84 1.48 0.70
CA ARG A 51 23.28 1.04 -0.64
C ARG A 51 23.33 -0.46 -0.93
N SER A 52 22.98 -1.33 -0.01
CA SER A 52 23.06 -2.78 -0.22
C SER A 52 21.80 -3.57 0.11
N ARG A 53 20.88 -3.01 0.86
CA ARG A 53 19.57 -3.62 1.20
C ARG A 53 18.63 -2.48 1.55
N ASP A 54 17.76 -2.12 0.62
CA ASP A 54 16.70 -1.16 0.92
C ASP A 54 15.76 -1.82 1.94
N ILE A 55 15.79 -1.33 3.17
CA ILE A 55 14.78 -1.67 4.16
C ILE A 55 13.62 -0.73 3.90
N SER A 56 12.49 -1.31 3.58
CA SER A 56 11.24 -0.60 3.38
C SER A 56 10.25 -1.04 4.44
N VAL A 57 9.56 -0.08 5.03
CA VAL A 57 8.54 -0.33 6.05
C VAL A 57 7.28 0.44 5.70
N VAL A 58 6.13 -0.12 6.06
CA VAL A 58 4.86 0.59 6.08
C VAL A 58 4.60 1.01 7.50
N ARG A 59 4.21 2.27 7.72
CA ARG A 59 3.86 2.80 9.04
C ARG A 59 2.52 3.50 9.00
N TYR A 60 1.80 3.38 10.11
CA TYR A 60 0.57 4.10 10.35
C TYR A 60 0.75 5.04 11.53
N TYR A 61 0.38 6.31 11.34
CA TYR A 61 0.62 7.38 12.30
C TYR A 61 -0.66 8.14 12.60
N GLU A 62 -0.76 8.60 13.84
CA GLU A 62 -1.70 9.61 14.29
C GLU A 62 -1.00 10.96 14.39
N ILE A 63 -1.68 12.03 14.02
CA ILE A 63 -1.20 13.40 14.17
C ILE A 63 -1.78 13.98 15.44
N GLU A 64 -0.98 14.05 16.50
CA GLU A 64 -1.38 14.63 17.77
C GLU A 64 -1.70 16.14 17.63
N GLN A 65 -2.47 16.71 18.60
CA GLN A 65 -2.87 18.11 18.60
C GLN A 65 -1.69 19.10 18.55
N ASN A 66 -0.52 18.71 19.04
CA ASN A 66 0.71 19.50 19.00
C ASN A 66 1.45 19.42 17.65
N GLY A 67 0.93 18.61 16.70
CA GLY A 67 1.50 18.39 15.38
C GLY A 67 2.60 17.33 15.32
N TYR A 68 2.89 16.64 16.43
CA TYR A 68 3.78 15.49 16.42
C TYR A 68 3.05 14.24 15.89
N GLN A 69 3.83 13.30 15.36
CA GLN A 69 3.32 12.03 14.89
C GLN A 69 3.58 10.95 15.94
N LYS A 70 2.56 10.23 16.28
CA LYS A 70 2.61 9.04 17.11
C LYS A 70 2.44 7.83 16.20
N MET A 71 3.44 6.97 16.14
CA MET A 71 3.36 5.72 15.39
C MET A 71 2.40 4.76 16.12
N LEU A 72 1.37 4.34 15.42
CA LEU A 72 0.36 3.39 15.92
C LEU A 72 0.67 1.96 15.49
N TRP A 73 1.27 1.78 14.30
CA TRP A 73 1.53 0.47 13.74
C TRP A 73 2.70 0.51 12.75
N GLU A 74 3.39 -0.62 12.60
CA GLU A 74 4.50 -0.79 11.66
C GLU A 74 4.48 -2.20 11.06
N LEU A 75 4.66 -2.28 9.75
CA LEU A 75 4.89 -3.49 9.00
C LEU A 75 6.29 -3.47 8.40
N GLN A 76 7.10 -4.45 8.76
CA GLN A 76 8.38 -4.73 8.12
C GLN A 76 8.25 -5.87 7.11
N SER A 77 9.22 -6.00 6.21
CA SER A 77 9.24 -7.13 5.27
C SER A 77 9.19 -8.45 6.03
N PRO A 78 8.23 -9.35 5.70
CA PRO A 78 8.04 -10.60 6.41
C PRO A 78 9.31 -11.47 6.43
N ASN A 79 9.62 -12.10 7.59
CA ASN A 79 10.68 -13.10 7.74
C ASN A 79 12.08 -12.66 7.27
N GLY A 80 12.39 -11.36 7.31
CA GLY A 80 13.69 -10.85 6.86
C GLY A 80 13.91 -10.96 5.36
N GLN A 81 12.83 -11.14 4.58
CA GLN A 81 12.90 -11.10 3.12
C GLN A 81 13.40 -9.74 2.64
N ILE A 82 14.23 -9.76 1.60
CA ILE A 82 14.67 -8.55 0.94
C ILE A 82 13.58 -8.10 -0.03
N GLY A 83 13.29 -6.81 -0.03
CA GLY A 83 12.32 -6.24 -0.95
C GLY A 83 11.87 -4.87 -0.52
N ASN A 84 10.96 -4.32 -1.28
CA ASN A 84 10.42 -3.00 -1.00
C ASN A 84 8.90 -3.01 -1.10
N PHE A 85 8.27 -2.31 -0.19
CA PHE A 85 6.87 -1.90 -0.36
C PHE A 85 6.80 -0.87 -1.49
N VAL A 86 5.79 -1.02 -2.32
CA VAL A 86 5.62 -0.24 -3.55
C VAL A 86 4.56 0.81 -3.35
N ASP A 87 3.45 0.40 -2.71
CA ASP A 87 2.27 1.22 -2.56
C ASP A 87 1.47 0.82 -1.32
N VAL A 88 0.69 1.73 -0.76
CA VAL A 88 -0.20 1.52 0.38
C VAL A 88 -1.45 2.37 0.20
N GLU A 89 -2.61 1.78 0.39
CA GLU A 89 -3.90 2.46 0.38
C GLU A 89 -4.78 1.96 1.54
N LEU A 90 -5.78 2.75 1.91
CA LEU A 90 -6.83 2.37 2.83
C LEU A 90 -8.17 2.39 2.11
N GLY A 91 -8.94 1.31 2.24
CA GLY A 91 -10.25 1.20 1.62
C GLY A 91 -11.06 0.07 2.20
N ASP A 92 -12.37 0.18 2.07
CA ASP A 92 -13.33 -0.82 2.52
C ASP A 92 -13.48 -1.89 1.42
N LEU A 93 -12.83 -3.04 1.62
CA LEU A 93 -12.83 -4.13 0.65
C LEU A 93 -13.94 -5.15 0.91
N ASP A 94 -14.35 -5.30 2.17
CA ASP A 94 -15.35 -6.30 2.54
C ASP A 94 -16.76 -5.72 2.81
N GLY A 95 -16.91 -4.39 2.70
CA GLY A 95 -18.18 -3.69 2.80
C GLY A 95 -18.69 -3.53 4.23
N ASP A 96 -17.85 -3.66 5.23
CA ASP A 96 -18.22 -3.51 6.62
C ASP A 96 -18.23 -2.04 7.10
N GLY A 97 -17.75 -1.13 6.28
CA GLY A 97 -17.67 0.31 6.53
C GLY A 97 -16.41 0.73 7.29
N VAL A 98 -15.51 -0.20 7.59
CA VAL A 98 -14.23 0.08 8.23
C VAL A 98 -13.11 -0.12 7.22
N PRO A 99 -12.30 0.90 6.90
CA PRO A 99 -11.23 0.72 5.93
C PRO A 99 -10.14 -0.25 6.42
N GLU A 100 -9.72 -1.12 5.52
CA GLU A 100 -8.55 -1.95 5.67
C GLU A 100 -7.29 -1.24 5.14
N LEU A 101 -6.12 -1.67 5.64
CA LEU A 101 -4.86 -1.28 5.05
C LEU A 101 -4.43 -2.35 4.05
N ILE A 102 -4.27 -1.91 2.82
CA ILE A 102 -3.78 -2.73 1.72
C ILE A 102 -2.40 -2.23 1.34
N THR A 103 -1.45 -3.15 1.16
CA THR A 103 -0.11 -2.79 0.68
C THR A 103 0.44 -3.88 -0.24
N ILE A 104 1.27 -3.48 -1.16
CA ILE A 104 1.96 -4.39 -2.07
C ILE A 104 3.46 -4.25 -1.91
N ALA A 105 4.15 -5.39 -1.85
CA ALA A 105 5.60 -5.43 -1.80
C ALA A 105 6.16 -6.32 -2.90
N ASN A 106 7.31 -5.93 -3.46
CA ASN A 106 8.12 -6.81 -4.29
C ASN A 106 9.15 -7.50 -3.39
N LEU A 107 8.93 -8.77 -3.05
CA LEU A 107 9.71 -9.54 -2.09
C LEU A 107 10.54 -10.62 -2.77
N SER A 108 11.73 -10.88 -2.24
CA SER A 108 12.56 -12.03 -2.64
C SER A 108 12.53 -13.10 -1.55
N SER A 109 12.27 -14.33 -1.93
CA SER A 109 12.32 -15.49 -1.04
C SER A 109 13.74 -15.90 -0.65
N ASN A 110 14.75 -15.45 -1.39
CA ASN A 110 16.16 -15.71 -1.17
C ASN A 110 16.93 -14.38 -1.28
N ASP A 111 18.12 -14.29 -0.73
CA ASP A 111 18.99 -13.09 -0.81
C ASP A 111 19.33 -12.61 -2.25
N GLN A 112 18.59 -13.10 -3.24
CA GLN A 112 18.74 -12.79 -4.66
C GLN A 112 17.72 -11.75 -5.08
N ILE A 113 18.15 -10.49 -5.15
CA ILE A 113 17.32 -9.35 -5.63
C ILE A 113 16.70 -9.61 -7.02
N GLU A 114 17.25 -10.56 -7.76
CA GLU A 114 16.79 -10.92 -9.10
C GLU A 114 15.47 -11.71 -9.12
N LEU A 115 15.04 -12.28 -7.99
CA LEU A 115 13.84 -13.12 -7.90
C LEU A 115 12.69 -12.43 -7.14
N LEU A 116 12.52 -11.13 -7.32
CA LEU A 116 11.43 -10.39 -6.68
C LEU A 116 10.07 -10.86 -7.20
N GLN A 117 9.16 -11.09 -6.28
CA GLN A 117 7.77 -11.45 -6.56
C GLN A 117 6.83 -10.46 -5.88
N PRO A 118 5.79 -9.99 -6.57
CA PRO A 118 4.82 -9.09 -5.95
C PRO A 118 3.89 -9.87 -5.03
N VAL A 119 3.76 -9.39 -3.81
CA VAL A 119 2.84 -9.92 -2.79
C VAL A 119 1.95 -8.80 -2.31
N LEU A 120 0.65 -9.02 -2.38
CA LEU A 120 -0.37 -8.13 -1.85
C LEU A 120 -0.73 -8.60 -0.44
N PHE A 121 -0.84 -7.66 0.48
CA PHE A 121 -1.23 -7.87 1.87
C PHE A 121 -2.48 -7.07 2.20
N TYR A 122 -3.30 -7.60 3.07
CA TYR A 122 -4.52 -7.05 3.58
C TYR A 122 -4.53 -7.13 5.10
N TYR A 123 -4.75 -6.00 5.79
CA TYR A 123 -4.75 -5.90 7.25
C TYR A 123 -6.03 -5.25 7.73
N LYS A 124 -6.73 -5.90 8.67
CA LYS A 124 -7.93 -5.34 9.30
C LYS A 124 -7.61 -4.41 10.44
N TRP A 125 -8.43 -3.39 10.58
CA TRP A 125 -8.47 -2.49 11.73
C TRP A 125 -9.31 -3.11 12.84
N ASP A 126 -8.80 -3.15 14.07
CA ASP A 126 -9.50 -3.72 15.23
C ASP A 126 -10.18 -2.66 16.15
N GLY A 127 -10.16 -1.41 15.73
CA GLY A 127 -10.63 -0.25 16.50
C GLY A 127 -9.51 0.52 17.23
N GLN A 128 -8.28 0.01 17.22
CA GLN A 128 -7.12 0.66 17.84
C GLN A 128 -5.85 0.56 16.97
N SER A 129 -5.72 -0.51 16.22
CA SER A 129 -4.53 -0.79 15.41
C SER A 129 -4.87 -1.73 14.26
N PHE A 130 -3.98 -1.83 13.29
CA PHE A 130 -4.01 -2.93 12.34
C PHE A 130 -3.46 -4.21 12.98
N SER A 131 -3.98 -5.36 12.53
CA SER A 131 -3.55 -6.67 13.01
C SER A 131 -2.04 -6.89 12.81
N GLU A 132 -1.39 -7.66 13.70
CA GLU A 132 0.04 -8.00 13.56
C GLU A 132 0.30 -8.92 12.36
N ASN A 133 -0.67 -9.77 12.03
CA ASN A 133 -0.59 -10.67 10.88
C ASN A 133 -1.59 -10.24 9.81
N PRO A 134 -1.27 -10.41 8.52
CA PRO A 134 -2.25 -10.14 7.49
C PRO A 134 -3.48 -11.06 7.64
N GLY A 135 -4.66 -10.51 7.49
CA GLY A 135 -5.89 -11.28 7.37
C GLY A 135 -5.85 -12.15 6.12
N SER A 136 -5.30 -11.57 5.04
CA SER A 136 -5.08 -12.29 3.79
C SER A 136 -3.84 -11.81 3.07
N MET A 137 -3.22 -12.71 2.28
CA MET A 137 -2.13 -12.34 1.39
C MET A 137 -2.15 -13.19 0.11
N ILE A 138 -1.72 -12.61 -1.01
CA ILE A 138 -1.62 -13.32 -2.29
C ILE A 138 -0.31 -13.00 -3.00
N ASN A 139 0.36 -14.05 -3.50
CA ASN A 139 1.50 -13.91 -4.39
C ASN A 139 1.00 -13.78 -5.84
N LEU A 140 1.31 -12.66 -6.47
CA LEU A 140 0.81 -12.30 -7.79
C LEU A 140 1.71 -12.79 -8.94
N SER A 141 2.80 -13.48 -8.64
CA SER A 141 3.74 -13.95 -9.67
C SER A 141 3.16 -15.08 -10.54
N GLY A 142 2.15 -15.79 -10.02
CA GLY A 142 1.64 -17.00 -10.69
C GLY A 142 2.72 -18.07 -10.88
N GLY A 143 3.73 -18.13 -10.01
CA GLY A 143 4.86 -19.02 -10.10
C GLY A 143 5.94 -18.61 -11.11
N ARG A 144 5.90 -17.37 -11.59
CA ARG A 144 6.90 -16.81 -12.51
C ARG A 144 7.90 -15.94 -11.77
N ASP A 145 9.13 -15.98 -12.19
CA ASP A 145 10.20 -15.11 -11.69
C ASP A 145 10.20 -13.75 -12.39
N PHE A 146 10.82 -12.76 -11.75
CA PHE A 146 11.05 -11.42 -12.30
C PHE A 146 9.80 -10.56 -12.57
N ILE A 147 8.68 -10.86 -11.91
CA ILE A 147 7.50 -10.01 -11.98
C ILE A 147 7.59 -8.97 -10.86
N ARG A 148 7.22 -7.72 -11.17
CA ARG A 148 7.12 -6.64 -10.19
C ARG A 148 5.75 -5.98 -10.30
N ALA A 149 5.18 -5.62 -9.17
CA ALA A 149 4.14 -4.64 -9.14
C ALA A 149 4.75 -3.24 -9.22
N ASN A 150 4.04 -2.32 -9.89
CA ASN A 150 4.44 -0.92 -9.99
C ASN A 150 3.63 -0.04 -9.04
N ASN A 151 2.33 -0.25 -8.99
CA ASN A 151 1.38 0.38 -8.07
C ASN A 151 0.04 -0.35 -8.13
N PHE A 152 -0.88 0.03 -7.26
CA PHE A 152 -2.28 -0.37 -7.34
C PHE A 152 -3.20 0.82 -7.03
N VAL A 153 -4.49 0.64 -7.27
CA VAL A 153 -5.55 1.57 -6.87
C VAL A 153 -6.76 0.79 -6.40
N LEU A 154 -7.49 1.35 -5.46
CA LEU A 154 -8.78 0.86 -4.99
C LEU A 154 -9.90 1.55 -5.75
N PHE A 155 -10.93 0.82 -6.13
CA PHE A 155 -12.11 1.37 -6.81
C PHE A 155 -13.29 0.41 -6.71
N ASP A 156 -14.47 0.95 -6.62
CA ASP A 156 -15.71 0.20 -6.71
C ASP A 156 -16.05 0.01 -8.21
N LYS A 157 -15.87 -1.20 -8.71
CA LYS A 157 -16.00 -1.54 -10.12
C LYS A 157 -17.45 -1.67 -10.56
N ASP A 158 -18.30 -2.19 -9.70
CA ASP A 158 -19.68 -2.58 -10.05
C ASP A 158 -20.75 -1.81 -9.28
N GLY A 159 -20.38 -0.95 -8.35
CA GLY A 159 -21.29 -0.06 -7.62
C GLY A 159 -21.91 -0.73 -6.40
N ASP A 160 -21.31 -1.79 -5.88
CA ASP A 160 -21.81 -2.51 -4.71
C ASP A 160 -21.29 -1.97 -3.37
N MET A 161 -20.43 -0.95 -3.41
CA MET A 161 -19.73 -0.28 -2.32
C MET A 161 -18.52 -1.03 -1.76
N ASN A 162 -18.24 -2.25 -2.19
CA ASN A 162 -16.99 -2.93 -1.90
C ASN A 162 -15.94 -2.46 -2.91
N GLN A 163 -14.71 -2.32 -2.48
CA GLN A 163 -13.66 -1.88 -3.37
C GLN A 163 -12.84 -3.05 -3.90
N GLU A 164 -12.59 -3.06 -5.20
CA GLU A 164 -11.63 -3.95 -5.83
C GLU A 164 -10.24 -3.32 -5.90
N VAL A 165 -9.24 -4.19 -6.05
CA VAL A 165 -7.84 -3.80 -6.18
C VAL A 165 -7.38 -3.99 -7.63
N ALA A 166 -7.12 -2.90 -8.35
CA ALA A 166 -6.48 -2.96 -9.66
C ALA A 166 -4.97 -2.78 -9.52
N ILE A 167 -4.20 -3.75 -9.97
CA ILE A 167 -2.75 -3.80 -9.80
C ILE A 167 -2.06 -3.77 -11.16
N SER A 168 -1.11 -2.85 -11.35
CA SER A 168 -0.25 -2.85 -12.52
C SER A 168 0.96 -3.74 -12.33
N LEU A 169 1.07 -4.78 -13.14
CA LEU A 169 2.21 -5.67 -13.19
C LEU A 169 3.17 -5.26 -14.31
N GLY A 170 4.44 -5.19 -13.95
CA GLY A 170 5.52 -4.83 -14.88
C GLY A 170 5.92 -5.95 -15.82
N SER A 171 7.09 -5.79 -16.45
CA SER A 171 7.69 -6.82 -17.32
C SER A 171 7.95 -8.11 -16.52
N PRO A 172 7.76 -9.31 -17.10
CA PRO A 172 7.36 -9.56 -18.50
C PRO A 172 5.86 -9.52 -18.76
N LEU A 173 5.00 -9.52 -17.74
CA LEU A 173 3.55 -9.66 -17.91
C LEU A 173 2.92 -8.42 -18.57
N ARG A 174 3.26 -7.22 -18.08
CA ARG A 174 2.72 -5.94 -18.60
C ARG A 174 1.20 -5.96 -18.68
N GLU A 175 0.56 -6.35 -17.58
CA GLU A 175 -0.88 -6.48 -17.50
C GLU A 175 -1.42 -5.77 -16.25
N ILE A 176 -2.70 -5.47 -16.25
CA ILE A 176 -3.43 -5.05 -15.06
C ILE A 176 -4.28 -6.23 -14.62
N ILE A 177 -4.15 -6.62 -13.37
CA ILE A 177 -5.04 -7.57 -12.74
C ILE A 177 -6.01 -6.83 -11.81
N ILE A 178 -7.25 -7.29 -11.78
CA ILE A 178 -8.26 -6.79 -10.86
C ILE A 178 -8.61 -7.95 -9.93
N LEU A 179 -8.43 -7.71 -8.65
CA LEU A 179 -8.72 -8.65 -7.60
C LEU A 179 -9.91 -8.14 -6.77
N ASP A 180 -10.68 -9.08 -6.32
CA ASP A 180 -11.79 -8.93 -5.40
C ASP A 180 -11.51 -9.79 -4.15
N ILE A 181 -12.15 -9.50 -3.02
CA ILE A 181 -12.06 -10.32 -1.82
C ILE A 181 -13.44 -10.89 -1.50
N ASN A 182 -13.51 -12.19 -1.21
CA ASN A 182 -14.77 -12.81 -0.86
C ASN A 182 -15.04 -12.73 0.65
N ILE A 183 -16.23 -13.12 1.05
CA ILE A 183 -16.68 -13.13 2.46
C ILE A 183 -15.80 -13.99 3.39
N ASN A 184 -14.98 -14.88 2.85
CA ASN A 184 -14.03 -15.68 3.61
C ASN A 184 -12.62 -15.03 3.64
N GLU A 185 -12.49 -13.79 3.20
CA GLU A 185 -11.23 -13.03 3.09
C GLU A 185 -10.23 -13.68 2.11
N GLU A 186 -10.73 -14.39 1.09
CA GLU A 186 -9.91 -14.99 0.05
C GLU A 186 -9.89 -14.12 -1.19
N TRP A 187 -8.68 -13.87 -1.72
CA TRP A 187 -8.51 -13.12 -2.95
C TRP A 187 -9.00 -13.89 -4.17
N MET A 188 -9.79 -13.24 -4.99
CA MET A 188 -10.31 -13.77 -6.25
C MET A 188 -9.85 -12.90 -7.41
N LEU A 189 -9.32 -13.54 -8.46
CA LEU A 189 -9.04 -12.83 -9.71
C LEU A 189 -10.34 -12.55 -10.45
N SER A 190 -10.75 -11.29 -10.45
CA SER A 190 -11.95 -10.82 -11.15
C SER A 190 -11.70 -10.60 -12.64
N GLN A 191 -10.56 -9.99 -12.99
CA GLN A 191 -10.26 -9.65 -14.38
C GLN A 191 -8.76 -9.51 -14.64
N THR A 192 -8.35 -9.78 -15.88
CA THR A 192 -7.01 -9.46 -16.39
C THR A 192 -7.14 -8.61 -17.66
N LEU A 193 -6.50 -7.45 -17.66
CA LEU A 193 -6.44 -6.55 -18.80
C LEU A 193 -5.02 -6.59 -19.39
N LYS A 194 -4.93 -6.88 -20.70
CA LYS A 194 -3.66 -6.88 -21.44
C LYS A 194 -3.69 -5.77 -22.47
N PRO A 195 -2.98 -4.67 -22.25
CA PRO A 195 -2.91 -3.58 -23.22
C PRO A 195 -2.29 -4.08 -24.53
N ASN A 196 -3.01 -3.90 -25.62
CA ASN A 196 -2.51 -4.26 -26.94
C ASN A 196 -1.42 -3.29 -27.41
N GLY A 197 -0.28 -3.82 -27.86
CA GLY A 197 0.76 -3.04 -28.54
C GLY A 197 1.68 -2.22 -27.66
N MET A 198 1.66 -2.38 -26.34
CA MET A 198 2.62 -1.69 -25.47
C MET A 198 3.99 -2.37 -25.50
N SER A 199 5.01 -1.61 -25.87
CA SER A 199 6.43 -2.01 -25.78
C SER A 199 7.02 -1.76 -24.38
N SER A 200 6.41 -0.87 -23.60
CA SER A 200 6.80 -0.51 -22.23
C SER A 200 5.73 -0.99 -21.22
N GLY A 201 6.15 -1.24 -19.98
CA GLY A 201 5.23 -1.62 -18.90
C GLY A 201 4.27 -0.49 -18.52
N ILE A 202 3.20 -0.85 -17.81
CA ILE A 202 2.26 0.10 -17.21
C ILE A 202 2.99 0.73 -16.02
N GLY A 203 3.18 2.04 -16.05
CA GLY A 203 3.95 2.76 -15.03
C GLY A 203 3.12 3.20 -13.83
N ALA A 204 1.84 3.53 -14.05
CA ALA A 204 0.93 4.00 -13.01
C ALA A 204 -0.53 3.72 -13.37
N LEU A 205 -1.33 3.56 -12.35
CA LEU A 205 -2.79 3.50 -12.42
C LEU A 205 -3.37 4.67 -11.60
N TYR A 206 -4.51 5.15 -12.00
CA TYR A 206 -5.33 6.05 -11.20
C TYR A 206 -6.80 5.91 -11.62
N VAL A 207 -7.71 6.16 -10.70
CA VAL A 207 -9.14 6.21 -10.98
C VAL A 207 -9.52 7.65 -11.29
N GLY A 208 -10.02 7.88 -12.50
CA GLY A 208 -10.52 9.19 -12.91
C GLY A 208 -11.95 9.38 -12.42
N SER A 209 -12.26 10.52 -11.78
CA SER A 209 -13.65 10.94 -11.58
C SER A 209 -14.29 11.33 -12.93
N ARG A 210 -15.48 10.83 -13.20
CA ARG A 210 -16.36 11.32 -14.29
C ARG A 210 -17.14 12.54 -13.85
#